data_177362527dbec34950c8a63fccd3a6fe
#
_entry.id   177362527dbec34950c8a63fccd3a6fe
#
_cell.length_a   1.000
_cell.length_b   1.000
_cell.length_c   1.000
_cell.angle_alpha   90.00
_cell.angle_beta   90.00
_cell.angle_gamma   90.00
#
_symmetry.space_group_name_H-M   'P 1'
#
loop_
_entity.id
_entity.type
_entity.pdbx_description
1 polymer ?
#
loop_
_entity_poly.entity_id
_entity_poly.type
_entity_poly.pdbx_seq_one_letter_code
_entity_poly.pdbx_strand_id
1 'polypeptide(L)'
;MEGVEKCVPIMHSYKLASRDMCPEGRTVRVGNEVIGGKKLAMMAGPCAVESEEQIMQAALGVKKAGAAFLRGGAYKPRTSPYAFQGMEDRGFQMLRKAADATGLLVVSEVIAEDQLEVAAKYCDMFQIGARNMQNFRLLKAVGRAGVPVLLKRGIASTIEEWLDAAEYIMSEGNHNVVLLSLIHILSS
;
A
#
# COMPACT_ATOMS: atom_id res chain seq x y z
N MET A 1 -17.18 -8.11 -36.21
CA MET A 1 -16.76 -6.74 -35.89
C MET A 1 -15.28 -6.64 -36.21
N GLU A 2 -14.94 -5.80 -37.16
CA GLU A 2 -13.55 -5.60 -37.59
C GLU A 2 -12.78 -4.92 -36.46
N GLY A 3 -11.60 -5.46 -36.06
CA GLY A 3 -10.80 -4.92 -34.96
C GLY A 3 -11.10 -5.45 -33.54
N VAL A 4 -12.00 -6.43 -33.39
CA VAL A 4 -12.29 -7.07 -32.09
C VAL A 4 -11.57 -8.41 -32.05
N GLU A 5 -10.54 -8.51 -31.20
CA GLU A 5 -9.78 -9.74 -31.00
C GLU A 5 -10.51 -10.75 -30.12
N LYS A 6 -11.17 -10.28 -29.06
CA LYS A 6 -11.85 -11.13 -28.08
C LYS A 6 -12.94 -10.36 -27.32
N CYS A 7 -14.09 -10.99 -27.11
CA CYS A 7 -15.10 -10.56 -26.14
C CYS A 7 -15.03 -11.44 -24.90
N VAL A 8 -14.82 -10.84 -23.74
CA VAL A 8 -14.81 -11.53 -22.45
C VAL A 8 -16.06 -11.11 -21.67
N PRO A 9 -16.95 -12.04 -21.29
CA PRO A 9 -18.08 -11.72 -20.42
C PRO A 9 -17.56 -11.32 -19.03
N ILE A 10 -18.01 -10.18 -18.53
CA ILE A 10 -17.64 -9.71 -17.20
C ILE A 10 -18.77 -10.09 -16.24
N MET A 11 -18.47 -10.99 -15.31
CA MET A 11 -19.43 -11.52 -14.34
C MET A 11 -19.39 -10.79 -12.99
N HIS A 12 -18.40 -9.91 -12.79
CA HIS A 12 -18.16 -9.19 -11.54
C HIS A 12 -18.14 -7.67 -11.74
N SER A 13 -18.36 -6.92 -10.68
CA SER A 13 -18.27 -5.45 -10.69
C SER A 13 -16.85 -4.93 -10.99
N TYR A 14 -15.81 -5.68 -10.54
CA TYR A 14 -14.40 -5.40 -10.81
C TYR A 14 -13.93 -6.11 -12.10
N LYS A 15 -13.12 -5.42 -12.90
CA LYS A 15 -12.61 -5.89 -14.20
C LYS A 15 -11.09 -6.04 -14.17
N LEU A 16 -10.40 -4.93 -13.94
CA LEU A 16 -8.93 -4.85 -13.95
C LEU A 16 -8.30 -5.69 -12.82
N ALA A 17 -9.00 -5.82 -11.69
CA ALA A 17 -8.61 -6.64 -10.57
C ALA A 17 -8.95 -8.14 -10.75
N SER A 18 -9.74 -8.51 -11.78
CA SER A 18 -10.13 -9.88 -12.05
C SER A 18 -9.03 -10.69 -12.74
N ARG A 19 -8.96 -11.98 -12.41
CA ARG A 19 -8.15 -12.95 -13.17
C ARG A 19 -8.68 -13.20 -14.58
N ASP A 20 -9.93 -12.89 -14.88
CA ASP A 20 -10.46 -12.97 -16.24
C ASP A 20 -9.72 -12.03 -17.19
N MET A 21 -9.27 -10.87 -16.69
CA MET A 21 -8.48 -9.90 -17.44
C MET A 21 -6.97 -10.17 -17.39
N CYS A 22 -6.48 -10.85 -16.36
CA CYS A 22 -5.08 -11.20 -16.19
C CYS A 22 -4.92 -12.61 -15.59
N PRO A 23 -5.13 -13.67 -16.39
CA PRO A 23 -5.13 -15.06 -15.91
C PRO A 23 -3.81 -15.48 -15.25
N GLU A 24 -2.68 -15.00 -15.77
CA GLU A 24 -1.34 -15.29 -15.25
C GLU A 24 -1.06 -14.63 -13.88
N GLY A 25 -1.98 -13.76 -13.42
CA GLY A 25 -1.78 -12.94 -12.23
C GLY A 25 -0.86 -11.76 -12.49
N ARG A 26 -0.64 -10.94 -11.46
CA ARG A 26 0.19 -9.75 -11.54
C ARG A 26 1.29 -9.79 -10.50
N THR A 27 2.43 -9.22 -10.86
CA THR A 27 3.50 -8.89 -9.92
C THR A 27 3.60 -7.37 -9.82
N VAL A 28 3.94 -6.87 -8.64
CA VAL A 28 4.16 -5.44 -8.39
C VAL A 28 5.63 -5.21 -8.10
N ARG A 29 6.26 -4.38 -8.92
CA ARG A 29 7.66 -3.96 -8.71
C ARG A 29 7.70 -2.70 -7.88
N VAL A 30 8.53 -2.71 -6.83
CA VAL A 30 8.81 -1.56 -5.97
C VAL A 30 10.32 -1.48 -5.83
N GLY A 31 10.94 -0.49 -6.45
CA GLY A 31 12.39 -0.41 -6.53
C GLY A 31 13.01 -1.69 -7.13
N ASN A 32 13.85 -2.35 -6.36
CA ASN A 32 14.51 -3.62 -6.71
C ASN A 32 13.73 -4.87 -6.26
N GLU A 33 12.62 -4.74 -5.56
CA GLU A 33 11.81 -5.85 -5.08
C GLU A 33 10.61 -6.12 -6.00
N VAL A 34 10.18 -7.40 -6.03
CA VAL A 34 9.02 -7.86 -6.79
C VAL A 34 8.08 -8.59 -5.86
N ILE A 35 6.88 -8.05 -5.65
CA ILE A 35 5.82 -8.63 -4.83
C ILE A 35 4.91 -9.49 -5.73
N GLY A 36 4.52 -10.66 -5.25
CA GLY A 36 3.73 -11.63 -6.03
C GLY A 36 4.58 -12.58 -6.89
N GLY A 37 5.92 -12.49 -6.81
CA GLY A 37 6.85 -13.44 -7.43
C GLY A 37 7.12 -14.66 -6.53
N LYS A 38 8.21 -15.38 -6.82
CA LYS A 38 8.62 -16.58 -6.05
C LYS A 38 9.21 -16.26 -4.67
N LYS A 39 9.77 -15.05 -4.49
CA LYS A 39 10.37 -14.60 -3.23
C LYS A 39 9.34 -13.89 -2.37
N LEU A 40 9.30 -14.21 -1.08
CA LEU A 40 8.48 -13.50 -0.12
C LEU A 40 9.05 -12.09 0.12
N ALA A 41 8.22 -11.07 -0.06
CA ALA A 41 8.57 -9.68 0.24
C ALA A 41 8.20 -9.34 1.69
N MET A 42 9.19 -9.19 2.55
CA MET A 42 9.00 -8.89 3.97
C MET A 42 8.93 -7.38 4.19
N MET A 43 7.81 -6.93 4.78
CA MET A 43 7.58 -5.54 5.19
C MET A 43 7.46 -5.49 6.70
N ALA A 44 8.36 -4.80 7.38
CA ALA A 44 8.38 -4.76 8.84
C ALA A 44 8.73 -3.36 9.36
N GLY A 45 8.32 -3.07 10.60
CA GLY A 45 8.57 -1.80 11.25
C GLY A 45 7.47 -1.43 12.25
N PRO A 46 7.60 -0.27 12.92
CA PRO A 46 6.69 0.13 13.97
C PRO A 46 5.31 0.56 13.44
N CYS A 47 4.32 0.57 14.32
CA CYS A 47 2.99 1.09 13.99
C CYS A 47 3.03 2.58 13.65
N ALA A 48 3.82 3.37 14.40
CA ALA A 48 3.98 4.81 14.23
C ALA A 48 5.46 5.18 14.22
N VAL A 49 5.80 6.24 13.49
CA VAL A 49 7.08 6.93 13.61
C VAL A 49 6.96 7.91 14.77
N GLU A 50 7.84 7.81 15.76
CA GLU A 50 7.78 8.61 16.98
C GLU A 50 9.04 9.48 17.17
N SER A 51 10.21 8.97 16.75
CA SER A 51 11.47 9.72 16.77
C SER A 51 12.46 9.19 15.71
N GLU A 52 13.48 9.98 15.40
CA GLU A 52 14.56 9.54 14.49
C GLU A 52 15.32 8.33 15.06
N GLU A 53 15.53 8.30 16.37
CA GLU A 53 16.22 7.21 17.02
C GLU A 53 15.41 5.91 16.95
N GLN A 54 14.12 5.98 17.30
CA GLN A 54 13.21 4.82 17.26
C GLN A 54 13.16 4.21 15.85
N ILE A 55 12.97 5.04 14.82
CA ILE A 55 12.83 4.51 13.46
C ILE A 55 14.15 3.99 12.89
N MET A 56 15.28 4.58 13.27
CA MET A 56 16.61 4.09 12.89
C MET A 56 16.90 2.74 13.52
N GLN A 57 16.64 2.56 14.82
CA GLN A 57 16.81 1.28 15.51
C GLN A 57 15.90 0.21 14.90
N ALA A 58 14.64 0.55 14.61
CA ALA A 58 13.72 -0.35 13.92
C ALA A 58 14.25 -0.75 12.54
N ALA A 59 14.73 0.20 11.74
CA ALA A 59 15.27 -0.05 10.40
C ALA A 59 16.45 -1.01 10.43
N LEU A 60 17.40 -0.81 11.34
CA LEU A 60 18.55 -1.72 11.54
C LEU A 60 18.10 -3.12 11.94
N GLY A 61 17.13 -3.21 12.87
CA GLY A 61 16.60 -4.47 13.35
C GLY A 61 15.89 -5.27 12.25
N VAL A 62 14.98 -4.63 11.50
CA VAL A 62 14.22 -5.30 10.44
C VAL A 62 15.12 -5.66 9.25
N LYS A 63 16.12 -4.82 8.93
CA LYS A 63 17.11 -5.15 7.90
C LYS A 63 17.90 -6.41 8.27
N LYS A 64 18.38 -6.50 9.51
CA LYS A 64 19.09 -7.67 10.03
C LYS A 64 18.20 -8.93 9.98
N ALA A 65 16.89 -8.77 10.18
CA ALA A 65 15.92 -9.87 10.09
C ALA A 65 15.55 -10.27 8.64
N GLY A 66 16.09 -9.58 7.62
CA GLY A 66 15.88 -9.89 6.21
C GLY A 66 14.69 -9.21 5.57
N ALA A 67 14.12 -8.17 6.21
CA ALA A 67 13.10 -7.35 5.56
C ALA A 67 13.65 -6.58 4.36
N ALA A 68 12.80 -6.41 3.34
CA ALA A 68 13.08 -5.57 2.18
C ALA A 68 12.49 -4.15 2.33
N PHE A 69 11.45 -4.03 3.15
CA PHE A 69 10.73 -2.77 3.35
C PHE A 69 10.72 -2.37 4.83
N LEU A 70 10.97 -1.07 5.06
CA LEU A 70 10.69 -0.41 6.33
C LEU A 70 9.26 0.15 6.30
N ARG A 71 8.40 -0.36 7.18
CA ARG A 71 7.04 0.12 7.33
C ARG A 71 6.92 1.02 8.55
N GLY A 72 6.30 2.19 8.44
CA GLY A 72 5.98 3.05 9.56
C GLY A 72 4.86 4.03 9.22
N GLY A 73 4.01 4.35 10.18
CA GLY A 73 2.95 5.36 10.00
C GLY A 73 3.45 6.74 10.35
N ALA A 74 3.57 7.63 9.37
CA ALA A 74 3.88 9.04 9.56
C ALA A 74 2.67 9.80 10.10
N TYR A 75 1.51 9.52 9.55
CA TYR A 75 0.19 9.97 10.01
C TYR A 75 -0.55 8.83 10.69
N LYS A 76 -1.27 9.12 11.76
CA LYS A 76 -1.99 8.13 12.57
C LYS A 76 -3.45 8.52 12.76
N PRO A 77 -4.40 7.92 11.99
CA PRO A 77 -5.81 8.10 12.24
C PRO A 77 -6.16 7.45 13.59
N ARG A 78 -6.55 8.26 14.57
CA ARG A 78 -6.89 7.80 15.91
C ARG A 78 -8.37 8.01 16.19
N THR A 79 -8.93 7.14 17.02
CA THR A 79 -10.32 7.27 17.47
C THR A 79 -10.47 8.45 18.43
N SER A 80 -9.45 8.73 19.26
CA SER A 80 -9.43 9.90 20.15
C SER A 80 -8.64 11.05 19.52
N PRO A 81 -9.18 12.28 19.50
CA PRO A 81 -8.47 13.46 19.01
C PRO A 81 -7.29 13.86 19.91
N TYR A 82 -7.25 13.37 21.15
CA TYR A 82 -6.16 13.64 22.11
C TYR A 82 -5.01 12.65 22.01
N ALA A 83 -5.16 11.60 21.22
CA ALA A 83 -4.07 10.62 21.00
C ALA A 83 -3.03 11.19 20.02
N PHE A 84 -1.82 10.64 20.07
CA PHE A 84 -0.74 10.99 19.14
C PHE A 84 -1.17 10.78 17.68
N GLN A 85 -1.19 11.86 16.89
CA GLN A 85 -1.65 11.86 15.50
C GLN A 85 -0.56 11.50 14.47
N GLY A 86 0.66 11.27 14.92
CA GLY A 86 1.84 11.02 14.08
C GLY A 86 2.79 12.20 14.04
N MET A 87 3.89 12.01 13.32
CA MET A 87 4.91 13.05 13.08
C MET A 87 4.66 13.79 11.76
N GLU A 88 3.56 13.50 11.09
CA GLU A 88 3.12 14.12 9.83
C GLU A 88 4.23 14.04 8.75
N ASP A 89 4.43 15.08 7.95
CA ASP A 89 5.43 15.12 6.89
C ASP A 89 6.86 14.85 7.39
N ARG A 90 7.16 15.26 8.61
CA ARG A 90 8.43 14.95 9.26
C ARG A 90 8.62 13.44 9.45
N GLY A 91 7.54 12.71 9.69
CA GLY A 91 7.55 11.24 9.79
C GLY A 91 7.97 10.57 8.48
N PHE A 92 7.55 11.08 7.32
CA PHE A 92 8.02 10.58 6.03
C PHE A 92 9.52 10.83 5.82
N GLN A 93 10.01 12.02 6.20
CA GLN A 93 11.44 12.35 6.11
C GLN A 93 12.30 11.43 6.99
N MET A 94 11.84 11.16 8.22
CA MET A 94 12.52 10.25 9.14
C MET A 94 12.57 8.81 8.60
N LEU A 95 11.45 8.33 8.04
CA LEU A 95 11.38 7.01 7.38
C LEU A 95 12.38 6.92 6.23
N ARG A 96 12.40 7.91 5.35
CA ARG A 96 13.31 7.93 4.20
C ARG A 96 14.76 7.92 4.64
N LYS A 97 15.14 8.78 5.60
CA LYS A 97 16.49 8.84 6.17
C LYS A 97 16.96 7.48 6.72
N ALA A 98 16.09 6.81 7.49
CA ALA A 98 16.40 5.49 8.06
C ALA A 98 16.47 4.39 6.99
N ALA A 99 15.61 4.46 5.97
CA ALA A 99 15.59 3.52 4.87
C ALA A 99 16.84 3.66 3.99
N ASP A 100 17.25 4.88 3.66
CA ASP A 100 18.47 5.15 2.87
C ASP A 100 19.72 4.64 3.59
N ALA A 101 19.80 4.85 4.90
CA ALA A 101 20.93 4.36 5.71
C ALA A 101 21.03 2.83 5.78
N THR A 102 19.93 2.13 5.55
CA THR A 102 19.85 0.66 5.67
C THR A 102 19.62 -0.07 4.34
N GLY A 103 19.39 0.67 3.25
CA GLY A 103 19.04 0.11 1.95
C GLY A 103 17.68 -0.60 1.94
N LEU A 104 16.71 -0.08 2.72
CA LEU A 104 15.32 -0.54 2.75
C LEU A 104 14.44 0.35 1.85
N LEU A 105 13.33 -0.22 1.36
CA LEU A 105 12.25 0.53 0.71
C LEU A 105 11.24 1.02 1.75
N VAL A 106 10.59 2.16 1.52
CA VAL A 106 9.66 2.77 2.47
C VAL A 106 8.21 2.46 2.11
N VAL A 107 7.46 1.95 3.09
CA VAL A 107 5.99 1.83 3.04
C VAL A 107 5.38 2.67 4.16
N SER A 108 4.52 3.62 3.81
CA SER A 108 3.80 4.42 4.80
C SER A 108 2.35 4.66 4.41
N GLU A 109 1.51 4.81 5.44
CA GLU A 109 0.08 5.08 5.24
C GLU A 109 -0.14 6.54 4.87
N VAL A 110 -0.97 6.76 3.84
CA VAL A 110 -1.54 8.05 3.46
C VAL A 110 -3.02 8.04 3.81
N ILE A 111 -3.55 9.12 4.37
CA ILE A 111 -4.92 9.21 4.88
C ILE A 111 -5.75 10.32 4.22
N ALA A 112 -5.11 11.22 3.47
CA ALA A 112 -5.74 12.33 2.77
C ALA A 112 -5.02 12.67 1.48
N GLU A 113 -5.72 13.33 0.56
CA GLU A 113 -5.21 13.66 -0.78
C GLU A 113 -4.05 14.68 -0.74
N ASP A 114 -4.10 15.64 0.17
CA ASP A 114 -3.10 16.70 0.34
C ASP A 114 -1.72 16.17 0.77
N GLN A 115 -1.67 14.97 1.34
CA GLN A 115 -0.42 14.32 1.74
C GLN A 115 0.32 13.65 0.57
N LEU A 116 -0.35 13.37 -0.55
CA LEU A 116 0.19 12.50 -1.62
C LEU A 116 1.43 13.08 -2.27
N GLU A 117 1.45 14.40 -2.51
CA GLU A 117 2.60 15.05 -3.13
C GLU A 117 3.87 14.95 -2.27
N VAL A 118 3.72 15.14 -0.95
CA VAL A 118 4.85 15.03 -0.02
C VAL A 118 5.23 13.57 0.17
N ALA A 119 4.25 12.68 0.39
CA ALA A 119 4.49 11.26 0.58
C ALA A 119 5.21 10.62 -0.63
N ALA A 120 4.88 11.02 -1.86
CA ALA A 120 5.53 10.51 -3.07
C ALA A 120 7.03 10.81 -3.17
N LYS A 121 7.51 11.84 -2.46
CA LYS A 121 8.95 12.18 -2.39
C LYS A 121 9.75 11.25 -1.48
N TYR A 122 9.07 10.58 -0.52
CA TYR A 122 9.73 9.83 0.54
C TYR A 122 9.33 8.35 0.61
N CYS A 123 8.21 7.96 0.00
CA CYS A 123 7.69 6.59 0.05
C CYS A 123 7.86 5.89 -1.28
N ASP A 124 8.30 4.62 -1.24
CA ASP A 124 8.37 3.75 -2.41
C ASP A 124 7.03 3.02 -2.66
N MET A 125 6.18 2.96 -1.64
CA MET A 125 4.83 2.38 -1.70
C MET A 125 3.91 3.09 -0.71
N PHE A 126 2.69 3.42 -1.13
CA PHE A 126 1.65 3.92 -0.24
C PHE A 126 0.87 2.78 0.40
N GLN A 127 0.55 2.90 1.68
CA GLN A 127 -0.43 2.04 2.32
C GLN A 127 -1.77 2.78 2.44
N ILE A 128 -2.86 2.12 2.05
CA ILE A 128 -4.22 2.56 2.36
C ILE A 128 -4.74 1.70 3.51
N GLY A 129 -5.04 2.35 4.63
CA GLY A 129 -5.55 1.70 5.83
C GLY A 129 -6.97 1.15 5.65
N ALA A 130 -7.35 0.18 6.48
CA ALA A 130 -8.64 -0.48 6.42
C ALA A 130 -9.83 0.51 6.52
N ARG A 131 -9.69 1.59 7.31
CA ARG A 131 -10.71 2.65 7.43
C ARG A 131 -10.92 3.46 6.16
N ASN A 132 -9.89 3.55 5.29
CA ASN A 132 -9.91 4.30 4.04
C ASN A 132 -10.15 3.42 2.80
N MET A 133 -10.44 2.12 2.98
CA MET A 133 -10.73 1.23 1.84
C MET A 133 -11.91 1.73 1.00
N GLN A 134 -12.90 2.36 1.62
CA GLN A 134 -14.08 2.93 0.95
C GLN A 134 -13.98 4.45 0.73
N ASN A 135 -12.82 5.05 0.96
CA ASN A 135 -12.59 6.46 0.62
C ASN A 135 -12.24 6.55 -0.88
N PHE A 136 -13.24 6.39 -1.73
CA PHE A 136 -13.08 6.30 -3.19
C PHE A 136 -12.40 7.54 -3.80
N ARG A 137 -12.57 8.70 -3.19
CA ARG A 137 -11.87 9.93 -3.59
C ARG A 137 -10.37 9.78 -3.39
N LEU A 138 -9.95 9.36 -2.22
CA LEU A 138 -8.54 9.09 -1.91
C LEU A 138 -7.98 7.97 -2.82
N LEU A 139 -8.75 6.89 -3.07
CA LEU A 139 -8.31 5.79 -3.94
C LEU A 139 -8.02 6.28 -5.36
N LYS A 140 -8.88 7.12 -5.94
CA LYS A 140 -8.63 7.74 -7.25
C LYS A 140 -7.39 8.63 -7.23
N ALA A 141 -7.24 9.48 -6.21
CA ALA A 141 -6.08 10.35 -6.09
C ALA A 141 -4.77 9.56 -5.99
N VAL A 142 -4.76 8.49 -5.20
CA VAL A 142 -3.64 7.55 -5.07
C VAL A 142 -3.36 6.83 -6.39
N GLY A 143 -4.41 6.46 -7.13
CA GLY A 143 -4.28 5.89 -8.48
C GLY A 143 -3.54 6.85 -9.43
N ARG A 144 -3.94 8.12 -9.47
CA ARG A 144 -3.29 9.15 -10.29
C ARG A 144 -1.85 9.46 -9.89
N ALA A 145 -1.51 9.29 -8.62
CA ALA A 145 -0.14 9.49 -8.13
C ALA A 145 0.86 8.47 -8.70
N GLY A 146 0.40 7.30 -9.17
CA GLY A 146 1.22 6.30 -9.86
C GLY A 146 2.20 5.54 -8.95
N VAL A 147 2.24 5.83 -7.66
CA VAL A 147 3.06 5.12 -6.66
C VAL A 147 2.42 3.76 -6.37
N PRO A 148 3.18 2.65 -6.24
CA PRO A 148 2.63 1.36 -5.84
C PRO A 148 1.82 1.43 -4.56
N VAL A 149 0.75 0.65 -4.45
CA VAL A 149 -0.23 0.73 -3.36
C VAL A 149 -0.39 -0.59 -2.63
N LEU A 150 -0.29 -0.57 -1.31
CA LEU A 150 -0.67 -1.63 -0.40
C LEU A 150 -2.08 -1.33 0.14
N LEU A 151 -3.10 -1.97 -0.42
CA LEU A 151 -4.50 -1.75 -0.07
C LEU A 151 -4.96 -2.76 0.99
N LYS A 152 -5.24 -2.28 2.20
CA LYS A 152 -5.76 -3.11 3.28
C LYS A 152 -7.25 -3.34 3.12
N ARG A 153 -7.68 -4.60 3.38
CA ARG A 153 -9.09 -4.95 3.47
C ARG A 153 -9.76 -4.22 4.64
N GLY A 154 -10.95 -3.71 4.41
CA GLY A 154 -11.80 -3.11 5.44
C GLY A 154 -12.15 -4.11 6.55
N ILE A 155 -12.47 -3.61 7.76
CA ILE A 155 -12.65 -4.44 8.97
C ILE A 155 -13.77 -5.48 8.80
N ALA A 156 -14.86 -5.11 8.11
CA ALA A 156 -16.02 -5.98 7.87
C ALA A 156 -16.35 -6.12 6.37
N SER A 157 -15.43 -5.76 5.48
CA SER A 157 -15.66 -5.77 4.04
C SER A 157 -15.61 -7.18 3.47
N THR A 158 -16.42 -7.43 2.44
CA THR A 158 -16.31 -8.63 1.62
C THR A 158 -15.07 -8.61 0.75
N ILE A 159 -14.71 -9.71 0.13
CA ILE A 159 -13.62 -9.78 -0.86
C ILE A 159 -14.00 -8.97 -2.10
N GLU A 160 -15.25 -9.03 -2.53
CA GLU A 160 -15.75 -8.29 -3.68
C GLU A 160 -15.61 -6.78 -3.48
N GLU A 161 -16.09 -6.21 -2.36
CA GLU A 161 -15.91 -4.81 -2.01
C GLU A 161 -14.44 -4.38 -1.97
N TRP A 162 -13.55 -5.27 -1.54
CA TRP A 162 -12.12 -5.00 -1.51
C TRP A 162 -11.50 -4.99 -2.91
N LEU A 163 -11.94 -5.88 -3.81
CA LEU A 163 -11.54 -5.89 -5.22
C LEU A 163 -12.10 -4.68 -5.98
N ASP A 164 -13.33 -4.26 -5.68
CA ASP A 164 -13.91 -3.02 -6.20
C ASP A 164 -13.10 -1.79 -5.76
N ALA A 165 -12.63 -1.77 -4.51
CA ALA A 165 -11.74 -0.72 -4.03
C ALA A 165 -10.40 -0.70 -4.78
N ALA A 166 -9.83 -1.86 -5.09
CA ALA A 166 -8.64 -1.96 -5.95
C ALA A 166 -8.93 -1.46 -7.38
N GLU A 167 -10.11 -1.78 -7.91
CA GLU A 167 -10.57 -1.30 -9.23
C GLU A 167 -10.57 0.24 -9.31
N TYR A 168 -10.97 0.95 -8.26
CA TYR A 168 -10.90 2.40 -8.20
C TYR A 168 -9.48 2.96 -8.40
N ILE A 169 -8.48 2.31 -7.82
CA ILE A 169 -7.08 2.70 -8.01
C ILE A 169 -6.62 2.37 -9.44
N MET A 170 -6.96 1.17 -9.92
CA MET A 170 -6.53 0.66 -11.21
C MET A 170 -7.20 1.41 -12.38
N SER A 171 -8.43 1.89 -12.21
CA SER A 171 -9.15 2.67 -13.23
C SER A 171 -8.50 4.03 -13.52
N GLU A 172 -7.67 4.54 -12.61
CA GLU A 172 -6.86 5.76 -12.82
C GLU A 172 -5.49 5.46 -13.46
N GLY A 173 -5.25 4.22 -13.91
CA GLY A 173 -4.05 3.79 -14.63
C GLY A 173 -2.95 3.14 -13.76
N ASN A 174 -3.12 3.09 -12.44
CA ASN A 174 -2.15 2.47 -11.55
C ASN A 174 -2.49 1.01 -11.28
N HIS A 175 -1.86 0.10 -12.01
CA HIS A 175 -2.04 -1.35 -11.84
C HIS A 175 -1.13 -1.96 -10.77
N ASN A 176 -0.30 -1.18 -10.08
CA ASN A 176 0.62 -1.64 -9.04
C ASN A 176 -0.08 -1.70 -7.68
N VAL A 177 -1.07 -2.56 -7.53
CA VAL A 177 -1.85 -2.73 -6.30
C VAL A 177 -1.56 -4.08 -5.67
N VAL A 178 -1.14 -4.06 -4.40
CA VAL A 178 -0.97 -5.23 -3.54
C VAL A 178 -2.10 -5.28 -2.53
N LEU A 179 -2.75 -6.41 -2.42
CA LEU A 179 -3.87 -6.64 -1.52
C LEU A 179 -3.38 -7.20 -0.18
N LEU A 180 -3.76 -6.59 0.95
CA LEU A 180 -3.41 -7.04 2.30
C LEU A 180 -4.67 -7.33 3.12
N SER A 181 -4.86 -8.59 3.52
CA SER A 181 -5.93 -9.00 4.43
C SER A 181 -5.37 -9.68 5.68
N LEU A 182 -5.78 -9.21 6.85
CA LEU A 182 -5.42 -9.84 8.13
C LEU A 182 -6.35 -11.01 8.47
N ILE A 183 -7.55 -11.05 7.88
CA ILE A 183 -8.58 -12.07 8.18
C ILE A 183 -8.16 -13.45 7.64
N HIS A 184 -7.51 -13.50 6.47
CA HIS A 184 -7.10 -14.76 5.84
C HIS A 184 -5.96 -15.49 6.56
N ILE A 185 -5.23 -14.83 7.45
CA ILE A 185 -4.16 -15.44 8.25
C ILE A 185 -4.75 -16.30 9.37
N LEU A 186 -5.98 -15.98 9.82
CA LEU A 186 -6.64 -16.65 10.94
C LEU A 186 -7.56 -17.80 10.51
N SER A 187 -7.75 -18.00 9.21
CA SER A 187 -8.66 -19.02 8.64
C SER A 187 -7.94 -20.20 7.98
N SER A 188 -6.62 -20.29 8.10
CA SER A 188 -5.81 -21.41 7.59
C SER A 188 -5.47 -22.43 8.66
#